data_00e5905e832fb07b707fd90ccd11a38d
#
_entry.id   00e5905e832fb07b707fd90ccd11a38d
#
_cell.length_a   1.000
_cell.length_b   1.000
_cell.length_c   1.000
_cell.angle_alpha   90.00
_cell.angle_beta   90.00
_cell.angle_gamma   90.00
#
_symmetry.space_group_name_H-M   'P 1'
#
loop_
_entity.id
_entity.type
_entity.pdbx_description
1 polymer ?
#
loop_
_entity_poly.entity_id
_entity_poly.type
_entity_poly.pdbx_seq_one_letter_code
_entity_poly.pdbx_strand_id
1 'polypeptide(L)'
;MKKIILITKTALEKIPPVISDLYILLDLGYRPSIIVTDISDGLKKDLEEKGVTVHRIQDKHRFPIIGKLWSYYRFRRFCAKTAKEYATKSQPLLWIEGGHTILALGKSIKKYDYILQISELHERSKLQLNAIRHVIHSAKAVFMPEYNRTVLYQVWFHLEKRPTVLPNKPYLLPSEEQLYKIKEKYTDTLSLLQGKKVILYQGLIYPDRSPEKIVQAAKNVGGYQMLFVGRATPGMMDKLLSIDDSIIHIPFLPFPDYLIFATVAHIGCAFYKSDSLNNIFCAPNKINEYSAYSLPMIGNDIPGLKYLFESTGAGVVVDENNIMSIEQGLKRLESDYTYYKSNANRIYNAYDTKKIIADTLNQL
;
A
#
# COMPACT_ATOMS: atom_id res chain seq x y z
N MET A 1 -26.58 10.84 -8.33
CA MET A 1 -25.14 10.59 -8.46
C MET A 1 -24.89 9.36 -9.33
N LYS A 2 -23.85 9.40 -10.16
CA LYS A 2 -23.43 8.29 -11.02
C LYS A 2 -23.01 7.09 -10.15
N LYS A 3 -23.43 5.86 -10.48
CA LYS A 3 -23.03 4.66 -9.74
C LYS A 3 -21.55 4.37 -10.02
N ILE A 4 -20.75 4.18 -8.97
CA ILE A 4 -19.33 3.83 -9.07
C ILE A 4 -19.17 2.35 -8.71
N ILE A 5 -18.44 1.60 -9.54
CA ILE A 5 -18.11 0.19 -9.33
C ILE A 5 -16.61 0.07 -9.29
N LEU A 6 -16.02 -0.14 -8.10
CA LEU A 6 -14.62 -0.50 -7.96
C LEU A 6 -14.44 -1.97 -8.35
N ILE A 7 -13.40 -2.27 -9.09
CA ILE A 7 -13.13 -3.62 -9.58
C ILE A 7 -11.67 -3.96 -9.34
N THR A 8 -11.42 -5.01 -8.59
CA THR A 8 -10.08 -5.56 -8.41
C THR A 8 -10.08 -7.09 -8.43
N LYS A 9 -9.13 -7.68 -9.15
CA LYS A 9 -8.92 -9.13 -9.19
C LYS A 9 -7.94 -9.58 -8.10
N THR A 10 -8.19 -9.10 -6.89
CA THR A 10 -7.36 -9.37 -5.71
C THR A 10 -8.26 -9.50 -4.47
N ALA A 11 -7.78 -10.16 -3.41
CA ALA A 11 -8.43 -10.11 -2.10
C ALA A 11 -8.30 -8.69 -1.51
N LEU A 12 -9.39 -8.14 -0.98
CA LEU A 12 -9.46 -6.73 -0.61
C LEU A 12 -8.46 -6.34 0.49
N GLU A 13 -8.20 -7.21 1.45
CA GLU A 13 -7.24 -6.99 2.54
C GLU A 13 -5.79 -6.87 2.06
N LYS A 14 -5.49 -7.31 0.83
CA LYS A 14 -4.15 -7.18 0.25
C LYS A 14 -3.90 -5.83 -0.40
N ILE A 15 -4.93 -4.99 -0.51
CA ILE A 15 -4.89 -3.67 -1.16
C ILE A 15 -5.53 -2.58 -0.29
N PRO A 16 -4.94 -2.27 0.88
CA PRO A 16 -5.46 -1.24 1.79
C PRO A 16 -5.82 0.09 1.14
N PRO A 17 -5.12 0.58 0.09
CA PRO A 17 -5.51 1.81 -0.60
C PRO A 17 -6.94 1.77 -1.16
N VAL A 18 -7.38 0.63 -1.71
CA VAL A 18 -8.75 0.50 -2.24
C VAL A 18 -9.80 0.56 -1.12
N ILE A 19 -9.47 0.06 0.07
CA ILE A 19 -10.34 0.21 1.25
C ILE A 19 -10.47 1.69 1.59
N SER A 20 -9.36 2.44 1.56
CA SER A 20 -9.36 3.90 1.76
C SER A 20 -10.22 4.61 0.71
N ASP A 21 -10.11 4.22 -0.57
CA ASP A 21 -10.91 4.80 -1.65
C ASP A 21 -12.42 4.57 -1.45
N LEU A 22 -12.82 3.38 -0.96
CA LEU A 22 -14.21 3.08 -0.61
C LEU A 22 -14.73 4.00 0.49
N TYR A 23 -13.97 4.20 1.57
CA TYR A 23 -14.36 5.10 2.65
C TYR A 23 -14.42 6.57 2.19
N ILE A 24 -13.50 6.99 1.33
CA ILE A 24 -13.54 8.34 0.73
C ILE A 24 -14.81 8.51 -0.09
N LEU A 25 -15.17 7.53 -0.92
CA LEU A 25 -16.40 7.59 -1.72
C LEU A 25 -17.66 7.65 -0.86
N LEU A 26 -17.70 6.89 0.24
CA LEU A 26 -18.80 6.95 1.21
C LEU A 26 -18.91 8.35 1.84
N ASP A 27 -17.78 8.92 2.24
CA ASP A 27 -17.70 10.24 2.87
C ASP A 27 -18.02 11.39 1.88
N LEU A 28 -17.84 11.15 0.58
CA LEU A 28 -18.31 12.03 -0.50
C LEU A 28 -19.79 11.81 -0.85
N GLY A 29 -20.51 10.96 -0.13
CA GLY A 29 -21.95 10.70 -0.30
C GLY A 29 -22.28 9.68 -1.38
N TYR A 30 -21.28 9.01 -2.00
CA TYR A 30 -21.54 7.92 -2.94
C TYR A 30 -22.00 6.66 -2.21
N ARG A 31 -22.63 5.74 -2.97
CA ARG A 31 -22.93 4.37 -2.54
C ARG A 31 -22.25 3.41 -3.53
N PRO A 32 -20.92 3.19 -3.37
CA PRO A 32 -20.16 2.40 -4.32
C PRO A 32 -20.54 0.93 -4.27
N SER A 33 -20.23 0.21 -5.35
CA SER A 33 -20.14 -1.25 -5.35
C SER A 33 -18.68 -1.64 -5.51
N ILE A 34 -18.30 -2.80 -4.96
CA ILE A 34 -16.97 -3.37 -5.19
C ILE A 34 -17.06 -4.81 -5.69
N ILE A 35 -16.23 -5.16 -6.68
CA ILE A 35 -16.04 -6.53 -7.16
C ILE A 35 -14.63 -6.98 -6.78
N VAL A 36 -14.54 -8.04 -5.96
CA VAL A 36 -13.27 -8.59 -5.43
C VAL A 36 -13.20 -10.10 -5.62
N THR A 37 -12.00 -10.67 -5.56
CA THR A 37 -11.84 -12.13 -5.58
C THR A 37 -12.07 -12.74 -4.21
N ASP A 38 -11.71 -12.03 -3.16
CA ASP A 38 -11.89 -12.46 -1.78
C ASP A 38 -12.01 -11.26 -0.83
N ILE A 39 -12.68 -11.49 0.30
CA ILE A 39 -12.87 -10.53 1.39
C ILE A 39 -13.26 -11.30 2.65
N SER A 40 -12.75 -10.90 3.81
CA SER A 40 -13.15 -11.47 5.10
C SER A 40 -14.59 -11.08 5.46
N ASP A 41 -15.26 -11.94 6.20
CA ASP A 41 -16.65 -11.70 6.58
C ASP A 41 -16.80 -10.44 7.46
N GLY A 42 -15.81 -10.15 8.32
CA GLY A 42 -15.81 -8.94 9.16
C GLY A 42 -15.72 -7.65 8.33
N LEU A 43 -14.77 -7.56 7.41
CA LEU A 43 -14.61 -6.39 6.53
C LEU A 43 -15.81 -6.24 5.58
N LYS A 44 -16.33 -7.37 5.07
CA LYS A 44 -17.52 -7.36 4.22
C LYS A 44 -18.71 -6.77 4.97
N LYS A 45 -18.97 -7.24 6.19
CA LYS A 45 -20.08 -6.75 7.03
C LYS A 45 -19.95 -5.25 7.31
N ASP A 46 -18.76 -4.79 7.72
CA ASP A 46 -18.51 -3.37 7.98
C ASP A 46 -18.79 -2.49 6.75
N LEU A 47 -18.32 -2.90 5.58
CA LEU A 47 -18.55 -2.17 4.34
C LEU A 47 -20.04 -2.16 3.92
N GLU A 48 -20.74 -3.29 4.06
CA GLU A 48 -22.16 -3.41 3.74
C GLU A 48 -23.03 -2.57 4.69
N GLU A 49 -22.74 -2.57 5.98
CA GLU A 49 -23.40 -1.70 6.97
C GLU A 49 -23.24 -0.20 6.66
N LYS A 50 -22.10 0.17 6.07
CA LYS A 50 -21.84 1.57 5.62
C LYS A 50 -22.43 1.88 4.24
N GLY A 51 -23.05 0.90 3.56
CA GLY A 51 -23.75 1.11 2.28
C GLY A 51 -22.93 0.80 1.03
N VAL A 52 -21.80 0.08 1.14
CA VAL A 52 -21.09 -0.51 0.00
C VAL A 52 -21.76 -1.82 -0.40
N THR A 53 -22.01 -2.01 -1.72
CA THR A 53 -22.47 -3.33 -2.21
C THR A 53 -21.27 -4.18 -2.55
N VAL A 54 -21.08 -5.31 -1.88
CA VAL A 54 -19.92 -6.19 -2.06
C VAL A 54 -20.26 -7.39 -2.93
N HIS A 55 -19.54 -7.54 -4.04
CA HIS A 55 -19.62 -8.70 -4.94
C HIS A 55 -18.33 -9.52 -4.85
N ARG A 56 -18.42 -10.74 -4.35
CA ARG A 56 -17.28 -11.67 -4.23
C ARG A 56 -17.33 -12.70 -5.35
N ILE A 57 -16.24 -12.86 -6.10
CA ILE A 57 -16.06 -13.92 -7.09
C ILE A 57 -14.81 -14.74 -6.77
N GLN A 58 -14.99 -15.88 -6.11
CA GLN A 58 -13.89 -16.74 -5.71
C GLN A 58 -13.02 -17.16 -6.90
N ASP A 59 -11.71 -16.90 -6.79
CA ASP A 59 -10.70 -17.22 -7.80
C ASP A 59 -10.08 -18.59 -7.51
N LYS A 60 -10.91 -19.67 -7.57
CA LYS A 60 -10.43 -21.04 -7.41
C LYS A 60 -10.17 -21.65 -8.77
N HIS A 61 -8.92 -22.06 -9.04
CA HIS A 61 -8.56 -22.80 -10.24
C HIS A 61 -7.63 -23.99 -9.90
N ARG A 62 -7.94 -25.11 -10.51
CA ARG A 62 -7.26 -26.39 -10.24
C ARG A 62 -5.98 -26.58 -11.06
N PHE A 63 -5.85 -25.88 -12.21
CA PHE A 63 -4.73 -26.00 -13.14
C PHE A 63 -4.02 -24.65 -13.33
N PRO A 64 -2.66 -24.62 -13.36
CA PRO A 64 -1.90 -23.36 -13.34
C PRO A 64 -2.19 -22.43 -14.52
N ILE A 65 -2.15 -22.91 -15.76
CA ILE A 65 -2.27 -22.06 -16.96
C ILE A 65 -3.71 -21.97 -17.44
N ILE A 66 -4.34 -23.11 -17.74
CA ILE A 66 -5.73 -23.18 -18.24
C ILE A 66 -6.68 -22.61 -17.19
N GLY A 67 -6.48 -22.95 -15.93
CA GLY A 67 -7.25 -22.40 -14.82
C GLY A 67 -7.13 -20.89 -14.69
N LYS A 68 -5.95 -20.30 -14.95
CA LYS A 68 -5.75 -18.85 -14.93
C LYS A 68 -6.51 -18.14 -16.06
N LEU A 69 -6.48 -18.70 -17.27
CA LEU A 69 -7.25 -18.16 -18.42
C LEU A 69 -8.76 -18.24 -18.17
N TRP A 70 -9.21 -19.39 -17.63
CA TRP A 70 -10.60 -19.59 -17.26
C TRP A 70 -11.05 -18.64 -16.13
N SER A 71 -10.19 -18.42 -15.13
CA SER A 71 -10.42 -17.42 -14.06
C SER A 71 -10.59 -16.01 -14.64
N TYR A 72 -9.73 -15.59 -15.57
CA TYR A 72 -9.86 -14.29 -16.25
C TYR A 72 -11.17 -14.17 -17.04
N TYR A 73 -11.55 -15.22 -17.78
CA TYR A 73 -12.80 -15.25 -18.52
C TYR A 73 -14.03 -15.17 -17.61
N ARG A 74 -14.08 -15.96 -16.52
CA ARG A 74 -15.15 -15.93 -15.54
C ARG A 74 -15.25 -14.56 -14.86
N PHE A 75 -14.13 -14.00 -14.45
CA PHE A 75 -14.07 -12.67 -13.83
C PHE A 75 -14.60 -11.60 -14.76
N ARG A 76 -14.15 -11.58 -16.01
CA ARG A 76 -14.64 -10.65 -17.05
C ARG A 76 -16.14 -10.75 -17.25
N ARG A 77 -16.66 -11.98 -17.40
CA ARG A 77 -18.12 -12.19 -17.56
C ARG A 77 -18.91 -11.70 -16.37
N PHE A 78 -18.41 -11.98 -15.17
CA PHE A 78 -19.06 -11.54 -13.95
C PHE A 78 -19.11 -10.01 -13.87
N CYS A 79 -17.98 -9.33 -14.06
CA CYS A 79 -17.90 -7.87 -14.07
C CYS A 79 -18.82 -7.25 -15.15
N ALA A 80 -18.85 -7.83 -16.36
CA ALA A 80 -19.72 -7.35 -17.45
C ALA A 80 -21.21 -7.52 -17.11
N LYS A 81 -21.58 -8.64 -16.47
CA LYS A 81 -22.97 -8.87 -16.01
C LYS A 81 -23.35 -7.84 -14.94
N THR A 82 -22.54 -7.68 -13.92
CA THR A 82 -22.79 -6.72 -12.82
C THR A 82 -22.86 -5.29 -13.35
N ALA A 83 -21.93 -4.87 -14.21
CA ALA A 83 -21.94 -3.52 -14.80
C ALA A 83 -23.21 -3.29 -15.64
N LYS A 84 -23.69 -4.30 -16.38
CA LYS A 84 -24.94 -4.22 -17.16
C LYS A 84 -26.18 -4.10 -16.27
N GLU A 85 -26.22 -4.80 -15.15
CA GLU A 85 -27.32 -4.70 -14.18
C GLU A 85 -27.44 -3.28 -13.60
N TYR A 86 -26.31 -2.61 -13.35
CA TYR A 86 -26.30 -1.21 -12.91
C TYR A 86 -26.58 -0.20 -14.04
N ALA A 87 -26.34 -0.55 -15.29
CA ALA A 87 -26.54 0.33 -16.44
C ALA A 87 -28.02 0.58 -16.82
N THR A 88 -28.97 -0.08 -16.14
CA THR A 88 -30.42 0.06 -16.44
C THR A 88 -30.99 1.47 -16.20
N LYS A 89 -30.38 2.25 -15.30
CA LYS A 89 -30.81 3.61 -14.95
C LYS A 89 -29.85 4.69 -15.44
N SER A 90 -28.56 4.42 -15.43
CA SER A 90 -27.48 5.28 -15.93
C SER A 90 -26.20 4.47 -16.11
N GLN A 91 -25.33 4.86 -17.05
CA GLN A 91 -24.03 4.20 -17.25
C GLN A 91 -23.18 4.32 -15.96
N PRO A 92 -22.75 3.19 -15.37
CA PRO A 92 -21.87 3.24 -14.20
C PRO A 92 -20.47 3.74 -14.59
N LEU A 93 -19.78 4.38 -13.65
CA LEU A 93 -18.36 4.64 -13.73
C LEU A 93 -17.61 3.44 -13.16
N LEU A 94 -16.73 2.83 -13.94
CA LEU A 94 -15.88 1.75 -13.48
C LEU A 94 -14.58 2.33 -12.90
N TRP A 95 -14.19 1.91 -11.71
CA TRP A 95 -12.89 2.23 -11.13
C TRP A 95 -12.09 0.93 -11.02
N ILE A 96 -11.06 0.81 -11.84
CA ILE A 96 -10.35 -0.43 -12.08
C ILE A 96 -8.97 -0.36 -11.45
N GLU A 97 -8.72 -1.23 -10.47
CA GLU A 97 -7.45 -1.29 -9.75
C GLU A 97 -6.59 -2.46 -10.24
N GLY A 98 -5.32 -2.15 -10.56
CA GLY A 98 -4.24 -3.10 -10.77
C GLY A 98 -4.13 -3.70 -12.15
N GLY A 99 -2.89 -3.98 -12.57
CA GLY A 99 -2.59 -4.52 -13.90
C GLY A 99 -3.18 -5.91 -14.17
N HIS A 100 -3.35 -6.74 -13.14
CA HIS A 100 -4.03 -8.05 -13.28
C HIS A 100 -5.51 -7.89 -13.59
N THR A 101 -6.17 -6.93 -12.99
CA THR A 101 -7.58 -6.60 -13.24
C THR A 101 -7.75 -6.08 -14.66
N ILE A 102 -6.89 -5.14 -15.06
CA ILE A 102 -6.89 -4.59 -16.43
C ILE A 102 -6.66 -5.71 -17.46
N LEU A 103 -5.71 -6.62 -17.22
CA LEU A 103 -5.44 -7.77 -18.08
C LEU A 103 -6.67 -8.71 -18.16
N ALA A 104 -7.31 -8.98 -17.03
CA ALA A 104 -8.50 -9.85 -17.00
C ALA A 104 -9.68 -9.24 -17.77
N LEU A 105 -9.93 -7.94 -17.63
CA LEU A 105 -11.04 -7.25 -18.25
C LEU A 105 -10.77 -6.94 -19.74
N GLY A 106 -9.53 -6.60 -20.08
CA GLY A 106 -9.10 -6.27 -21.45
C GLY A 106 -9.92 -5.09 -22.03
N LYS A 107 -10.09 -5.09 -23.34
CA LYS A 107 -10.79 -4.00 -24.08
C LYS A 107 -12.29 -3.87 -23.76
N SER A 108 -12.88 -4.83 -23.01
CA SER A 108 -14.33 -4.80 -22.71
C SER A 108 -14.73 -3.59 -21.85
N ILE A 109 -13.80 -3.01 -21.10
CA ILE A 109 -14.03 -1.83 -20.26
C ILE A 109 -14.32 -0.56 -21.08
N LYS A 110 -13.85 -0.50 -22.34
CA LYS A 110 -14.07 0.67 -23.23
C LYS A 110 -15.54 0.96 -23.56
N LYS A 111 -16.44 0.06 -23.18
CA LYS A 111 -17.90 0.24 -23.31
C LYS A 111 -18.48 1.16 -22.22
N TYR A 112 -17.68 1.50 -21.21
CA TYR A 112 -18.06 2.30 -20.04
C TYR A 112 -17.11 3.48 -19.89
N ASP A 113 -17.52 4.49 -19.14
CA ASP A 113 -16.58 5.44 -18.55
C ASP A 113 -15.79 4.73 -17.46
N TYR A 114 -14.47 4.93 -17.39
CA TYR A 114 -13.65 4.29 -16.38
C TYR A 114 -12.45 5.12 -15.94
N ILE A 115 -12.06 4.86 -14.69
CA ILE A 115 -10.82 5.31 -14.06
C ILE A 115 -9.89 4.11 -13.93
N LEU A 116 -8.60 4.32 -14.13
CA LEU A 116 -7.56 3.33 -13.83
C LEU A 116 -6.78 3.77 -12.58
N GLN A 117 -6.61 2.87 -11.63
CA GLN A 117 -5.70 3.01 -10.49
C GLN A 117 -4.59 1.99 -10.65
N ILE A 118 -3.36 2.47 -10.86
CA ILE A 118 -2.23 1.63 -11.20
C ILE A 118 -1.19 1.75 -10.08
N SER A 119 -1.22 0.79 -9.16
CA SER A 119 -0.38 0.79 -7.97
C SER A 119 1.07 0.39 -8.25
N GLU A 120 1.31 -0.42 -9.31
CA GLU A 120 2.62 -0.97 -9.66
C GLU A 120 3.01 -0.59 -11.08
N LEU A 121 4.31 -0.42 -11.36
CA LEU A 121 4.78 -0.04 -12.72
C LEU A 121 4.61 -1.15 -13.75
N HIS A 122 4.63 -2.42 -13.32
CA HIS A 122 4.51 -3.59 -14.19
C HIS A 122 5.59 -3.73 -15.28
N GLU A 123 6.72 -3.05 -15.15
CA GLU A 123 7.81 -3.02 -16.16
C GLU A 123 8.36 -4.41 -16.48
N ARG A 124 8.25 -5.35 -15.54
CA ARG A 124 8.66 -6.74 -15.74
C ARG A 124 7.58 -7.63 -16.40
N SER A 125 6.39 -7.11 -16.67
CA SER A 125 5.26 -7.85 -17.23
C SER A 125 4.78 -7.26 -18.55
N LYS A 126 5.34 -7.74 -19.68
CA LYS A 126 4.93 -7.32 -21.03
C LYS A 126 3.42 -7.49 -21.27
N LEU A 127 2.80 -8.53 -20.69
CA LEU A 127 1.36 -8.78 -20.84
C LEU A 127 0.52 -7.70 -20.16
N GLN A 128 0.89 -7.30 -18.93
CA GLN A 128 0.17 -6.27 -18.20
C GLN A 128 0.39 -4.89 -18.84
N LEU A 129 1.63 -4.54 -19.20
CA LEU A 129 1.91 -3.28 -19.91
C LEU A 129 1.13 -3.18 -21.22
N ASN A 130 1.06 -4.27 -22.00
CA ASN A 130 0.31 -4.30 -23.25
C ASN A 130 -1.21 -4.18 -23.01
N ALA A 131 -1.74 -4.82 -21.97
CA ALA A 131 -3.14 -4.67 -21.58
C ALA A 131 -3.47 -3.21 -21.18
N ILE A 132 -2.59 -2.58 -20.37
CA ILE A 132 -2.70 -1.18 -19.98
C ILE A 132 -2.65 -0.27 -21.22
N ARG A 133 -1.70 -0.47 -22.13
CA ARG A 133 -1.56 0.31 -23.37
C ARG A 133 -2.84 0.36 -24.18
N HIS A 134 -3.58 -0.74 -24.21
CA HIS A 134 -4.82 -0.81 -24.98
C HIS A 134 -5.97 0.01 -24.38
N VAL A 135 -5.91 0.37 -23.12
CA VAL A 135 -7.05 1.03 -22.43
C VAL A 135 -6.71 2.39 -21.84
N ILE A 136 -5.45 2.69 -21.60
CA ILE A 136 -5.06 3.89 -20.84
C ILE A 136 -5.48 5.21 -21.49
N HIS A 137 -5.43 5.30 -22.82
CA HIS A 137 -5.80 6.52 -23.57
C HIS A 137 -7.32 6.81 -23.54
N SER A 138 -8.15 5.82 -23.25
CA SER A 138 -9.60 5.99 -23.16
C SER A 138 -10.09 6.14 -21.73
N ALA A 139 -9.18 6.07 -20.74
CA ALA A 139 -9.51 6.28 -19.34
C ALA A 139 -9.86 7.75 -19.09
N LYS A 140 -10.90 7.99 -18.30
CA LYS A 140 -11.29 9.35 -17.90
C LYS A 140 -10.29 9.97 -16.93
N ALA A 141 -9.68 9.13 -16.08
CA ALA A 141 -8.58 9.50 -15.20
C ALA A 141 -7.66 8.29 -14.95
N VAL A 142 -6.40 8.57 -14.63
CA VAL A 142 -5.43 7.55 -14.22
C VAL A 142 -4.81 8.00 -12.92
N PHE A 143 -4.92 7.16 -11.88
CA PHE A 143 -4.27 7.36 -10.59
C PHE A 143 -3.03 6.48 -10.46
N MET A 144 -1.99 7.04 -9.89
CA MET A 144 -0.77 6.34 -9.51
C MET A 144 -0.27 6.84 -8.14
N PRO A 145 0.38 5.98 -7.34
CA PRO A 145 0.66 6.32 -5.93
C PRO A 145 1.87 7.24 -5.71
N GLU A 146 2.71 7.49 -6.76
CA GLU A 146 3.96 8.22 -6.62
C GLU A 146 4.25 9.04 -7.89
N TYR A 147 4.86 10.23 -7.70
CA TYR A 147 5.09 11.21 -8.75
C TYR A 147 5.91 10.68 -9.95
N ASN A 148 7.05 10.05 -9.70
CA ASN A 148 7.91 9.56 -10.79
C ASN A 148 7.23 8.44 -11.59
N ARG A 149 6.41 7.60 -10.93
CA ARG A 149 5.58 6.61 -11.61
C ARG A 149 4.62 7.28 -12.60
N THR A 150 4.05 8.44 -12.25
CA THR A 150 3.17 9.19 -13.17
C THR A 150 3.93 9.71 -14.39
N VAL A 151 5.17 10.20 -14.19
CA VAL A 151 6.04 10.68 -15.27
C VAL A 151 6.44 9.52 -16.18
N LEU A 152 6.86 8.38 -15.62
CA LEU A 152 7.20 7.19 -16.40
C LEU A 152 6.05 6.74 -17.29
N TYR A 153 4.82 6.68 -16.74
CA TYR A 153 3.64 6.30 -17.52
C TYR A 153 3.29 7.33 -18.59
N GLN A 154 3.42 8.62 -18.29
CA GLN A 154 3.23 9.66 -19.30
C GLN A 154 4.15 9.45 -20.50
N VAL A 155 5.45 9.17 -20.25
CA VAL A 155 6.45 8.93 -21.29
C VAL A 155 6.21 7.58 -22.00
N TRP A 156 6.03 6.48 -21.26
CA TRP A 156 5.89 5.14 -21.85
C TRP A 156 4.65 4.96 -22.73
N PHE A 157 3.59 5.68 -22.39
CA PHE A 157 2.32 5.58 -23.10
C PHE A 157 1.98 6.83 -23.91
N HIS A 158 2.87 7.82 -24.00
CA HIS A 158 2.66 9.11 -24.71
C HIS A 158 1.33 9.77 -24.30
N LEU A 159 1.09 9.89 -22.99
CA LEU A 159 -0.16 10.49 -22.50
C LEU A 159 -0.10 12.01 -22.59
N GLU A 160 -1.14 12.64 -23.13
CA GLU A 160 -1.24 14.10 -23.17
C GLU A 160 -1.27 14.71 -21.77
N LYS A 161 -2.02 14.05 -20.86
CA LYS A 161 -2.10 14.45 -19.45
C LYS A 161 -1.35 13.42 -18.59
N ARG A 162 -0.52 13.92 -17.67
CA ARG A 162 0.12 13.07 -16.68
C ARG A 162 -0.92 12.46 -15.74
N PRO A 163 -0.79 11.18 -15.36
CA PRO A 163 -1.61 10.58 -14.32
C PRO A 163 -1.58 11.39 -13.01
N THR A 164 -2.67 11.35 -12.29
CA THR A 164 -2.79 12.05 -11.00
C THR A 164 -2.14 11.22 -9.90
N VAL A 165 -1.37 11.87 -9.02
CA VAL A 165 -0.81 11.20 -7.83
C VAL A 165 -1.93 10.99 -6.81
N LEU A 166 -2.20 9.73 -6.48
CA LEU A 166 -3.08 9.31 -5.39
C LEU A 166 -2.27 8.39 -4.46
N PRO A 167 -1.69 8.91 -3.36
CA PRO A 167 -0.80 8.14 -2.50
C PRO A 167 -1.48 6.96 -1.83
N ASN A 168 -0.70 5.89 -1.62
CA ASN A 168 -1.10 4.72 -0.85
C ASN A 168 -1.13 5.07 0.66
N LYS A 169 -2.11 5.84 1.10
CA LYS A 169 -2.23 6.21 2.52
C LYS A 169 -3.57 5.76 3.11
N PRO A 170 -3.61 5.34 4.37
CA PRO A 170 -4.86 5.05 5.04
C PRO A 170 -5.70 6.34 5.14
N TYR A 171 -6.95 6.29 4.70
CA TYR A 171 -7.89 7.41 4.84
C TYR A 171 -8.42 7.49 6.27
N LEU A 172 -8.88 6.37 6.82
CA LEU A 172 -9.32 6.27 8.19
C LEU A 172 -8.20 5.66 9.05
N LEU A 173 -7.79 6.39 10.05
CA LEU A 173 -6.96 5.87 11.13
C LEU A 173 -7.87 5.37 12.25
N PRO A 174 -7.43 4.37 13.04
CA PRO A 174 -8.17 3.94 14.21
C PRO A 174 -8.42 5.10 15.17
N SER A 175 -9.65 5.19 15.70
CA SER A 175 -9.97 6.13 16.77
C SER A 175 -9.20 5.79 18.05
N GLU A 176 -9.15 6.70 19.01
CA GLU A 176 -8.52 6.44 20.31
C GLU A 176 -9.14 5.24 21.02
N GLU A 177 -10.47 5.08 20.95
CA GLU A 177 -11.17 3.91 21.49
C GLU A 177 -10.76 2.61 20.80
N GLN A 178 -10.64 2.62 19.47
CA GLN A 178 -10.17 1.46 18.70
C GLN A 178 -8.70 1.13 19.04
N LEU A 179 -7.84 2.14 19.12
CA LEU A 179 -6.44 1.96 19.54
C LEU A 179 -6.35 1.40 20.96
N TYR A 180 -7.21 1.83 21.88
CA TYR A 180 -7.27 1.29 23.23
C TYR A 180 -7.62 -0.21 23.22
N LYS A 181 -8.67 -0.62 22.51
CA LYS A 181 -9.05 -2.04 22.36
C LYS A 181 -7.94 -2.88 21.70
N ILE A 182 -7.25 -2.32 20.70
CA ILE A 182 -6.11 -3.00 20.07
C ILE A 182 -4.95 -3.13 21.08
N LYS A 183 -4.70 -2.08 21.87
CA LYS A 183 -3.65 -2.08 22.91
C LYS A 183 -3.91 -3.16 23.96
N GLU A 184 -5.15 -3.31 24.43
CA GLU A 184 -5.54 -4.38 25.36
C GLU A 184 -5.24 -5.75 24.77
N LYS A 185 -5.61 -5.98 23.50
CA LYS A 185 -5.37 -7.25 22.78
C LYS A 185 -3.91 -7.65 22.67
N TYR A 186 -3.00 -6.67 22.61
CA TYR A 186 -1.56 -6.89 22.44
C TYR A 186 -0.73 -6.45 23.66
N THR A 187 -1.35 -6.41 24.85
CA THR A 187 -0.71 -5.94 26.09
C THR A 187 0.60 -6.64 26.40
N ASP A 188 0.66 -7.97 26.25
CA ASP A 188 1.86 -8.75 26.54
C ASP A 188 3.03 -8.33 25.63
N THR A 189 2.77 -8.21 24.34
CA THR A 189 3.80 -7.76 23.38
C THR A 189 4.21 -6.31 23.61
N LEU A 190 3.27 -5.43 23.89
CA LEU A 190 3.56 -4.02 24.16
C LEU A 190 4.35 -3.83 25.45
N SER A 191 4.11 -4.67 26.46
CA SER A 191 4.90 -4.67 27.71
C SER A 191 6.37 -5.01 27.48
N LEU A 192 6.66 -5.91 26.53
CA LEU A 192 8.05 -6.22 26.13
C LEU A 192 8.78 -5.04 25.46
N LEU A 193 8.03 -4.08 24.93
CA LEU A 193 8.55 -2.90 24.22
C LEU A 193 8.66 -1.66 25.12
N GLN A 194 8.06 -1.70 26.30
CA GLN A 194 8.00 -0.55 27.20
C GLN A 194 9.39 -0.05 27.61
N GLY A 195 9.63 1.24 27.47
CA GLY A 195 10.91 1.89 27.81
C GLY A 195 12.06 1.61 26.84
N LYS A 196 11.80 0.89 25.74
CA LYS A 196 12.81 0.56 24.73
C LYS A 196 12.72 1.48 23.51
N LYS A 197 13.87 1.74 22.87
CA LYS A 197 13.92 2.39 21.55
C LYS A 197 13.66 1.36 20.46
N VAL A 198 12.41 1.27 19.99
CA VAL A 198 11.97 0.24 19.04
C VAL A 198 12.23 0.66 17.61
N ILE A 199 12.96 -0.15 16.83
CA ILE A 199 13.00 -0.05 15.38
C ILE A 199 11.94 -0.99 14.81
N LEU A 200 10.91 -0.42 14.18
CA LEU A 200 9.80 -1.16 13.59
C LEU A 200 10.07 -1.47 12.11
N TYR A 201 10.11 -2.75 11.79
CA TYR A 201 10.08 -3.25 10.42
C TYR A 201 8.72 -3.87 10.14
N GLN A 202 7.89 -3.21 9.33
CA GLN A 202 6.54 -3.66 9.01
C GLN A 202 6.41 -4.15 7.56
N GLY A 203 5.69 -5.26 7.36
CA GLY A 203 5.39 -5.86 6.06
C GLY A 203 6.14 -7.16 5.79
N LEU A 204 6.33 -7.49 4.51
CA LEU A 204 6.99 -8.74 4.12
C LEU A 204 8.50 -8.71 4.43
N ILE A 205 8.97 -9.75 5.12
CA ILE A 205 10.36 -9.89 5.55
C ILE A 205 11.07 -10.83 4.56
N TYR A 206 11.70 -10.21 3.56
CA TYR A 206 12.39 -10.90 2.46
C TYR A 206 13.87 -10.53 2.40
N PRO A 207 14.72 -11.41 1.85
CA PRO A 207 16.17 -11.14 1.69
C PRO A 207 16.46 -9.89 0.86
N ASP A 208 15.60 -9.58 -0.12
CA ASP A 208 15.74 -8.41 -1.00
C ASP A 208 15.45 -7.07 -0.31
N ARG A 209 15.12 -7.09 0.98
CA ARG A 209 14.89 -5.91 1.81
C ARG A 209 15.99 -5.67 2.83
N SER A 210 17.10 -6.38 2.71
CA SER A 210 18.30 -6.30 3.58
C SER A 210 18.00 -6.28 5.08
N PRO A 211 17.07 -7.11 5.61
CA PRO A 211 16.67 -7.06 7.01
C PRO A 211 17.83 -7.45 7.94
N GLU A 212 18.78 -8.26 7.49
CA GLU A 212 19.95 -8.66 8.27
C GLU A 212 20.87 -7.48 8.57
N LYS A 213 21.02 -6.56 7.60
CA LYS A 213 21.94 -5.44 7.76
C LYS A 213 21.42 -4.39 8.72
N ILE A 214 20.12 -4.11 8.74
CA ILE A 214 19.54 -3.21 9.75
C ILE A 214 19.60 -3.83 11.16
N VAL A 215 19.39 -5.15 11.28
CA VAL A 215 19.56 -5.86 12.57
C VAL A 215 21.00 -5.75 13.05
N GLN A 216 21.97 -6.04 12.19
CA GLN A 216 23.39 -5.95 12.55
C GLN A 216 23.80 -4.52 12.95
N ALA A 217 23.36 -3.52 12.19
CA ALA A 217 23.64 -2.11 12.50
C ALA A 217 23.00 -1.67 13.82
N ALA A 218 21.75 -2.05 14.07
CA ALA A 218 21.05 -1.75 15.31
C ALA A 218 21.76 -2.39 16.53
N LYS A 219 22.22 -3.65 16.39
CA LYS A 219 23.01 -4.35 17.40
C LYS A 219 24.34 -3.65 17.66
N ASN A 220 25.07 -3.26 16.62
CA ASN A 220 26.37 -2.58 16.73
C ASN A 220 26.25 -1.21 17.42
N VAL A 221 25.22 -0.43 17.09
CA VAL A 221 24.97 0.87 17.74
C VAL A 221 24.53 0.68 19.18
N GLY A 222 23.75 -0.37 19.45
CA GLY A 222 23.21 -0.69 20.78
C GLY A 222 22.01 0.16 21.19
N GLY A 223 21.31 -0.30 22.22
CA GLY A 223 20.16 0.42 22.81
C GLY A 223 18.84 0.35 22.01
N TYR A 224 18.80 -0.42 20.92
CA TYR A 224 17.60 -0.63 20.13
C TYR A 224 16.98 -2.00 20.36
N GLN A 225 15.66 -2.06 20.28
CA GLN A 225 14.87 -3.27 20.20
C GLN A 225 14.32 -3.40 18.77
N MET A 226 14.70 -4.45 18.04
CA MET A 226 14.10 -4.75 16.74
C MET A 226 12.73 -5.40 16.90
N LEU A 227 11.72 -4.85 16.20
CA LEU A 227 10.37 -5.41 16.09
C LEU A 227 10.02 -5.64 14.63
N PHE A 228 9.79 -6.90 14.29
CA PHE A 228 9.31 -7.28 12.96
C PHE A 228 7.82 -7.62 13.01
N VAL A 229 7.01 -6.94 12.19
CA VAL A 229 5.57 -7.20 12.06
C VAL A 229 5.26 -7.57 10.61
N GLY A 230 5.02 -8.87 10.36
CA GLY A 230 4.72 -9.37 9.02
C GLY A 230 5.23 -10.76 8.75
N ARG A 231 4.88 -11.29 7.58
CA ARG A 231 5.29 -12.64 7.18
C ARG A 231 6.74 -12.64 6.71
N ALA A 232 7.51 -13.60 7.21
CA ALA A 232 8.88 -13.86 6.77
C ALA A 232 8.94 -15.00 5.74
N THR A 233 9.93 -14.95 4.84
CA THR A 233 10.28 -16.13 4.04
C THR A 233 10.84 -17.23 4.93
N PRO A 234 10.69 -18.52 4.54
CA PRO A 234 11.24 -19.64 5.32
C PRO A 234 12.72 -19.43 5.66
N GLY A 235 13.10 -19.68 6.92
CA GLY A 235 14.46 -19.54 7.42
C GLY A 235 14.95 -18.10 7.65
N MET A 236 14.17 -17.08 7.26
CA MET A 236 14.62 -15.69 7.44
C MET A 236 14.66 -15.28 8.91
N MET A 237 13.63 -15.64 9.68
CA MET A 237 13.65 -15.30 11.12
C MET A 237 14.75 -16.01 11.88
N ASP A 238 15.04 -17.29 11.56
CA ASP A 238 16.16 -18.02 12.17
C ASP A 238 17.49 -17.30 11.91
N LYS A 239 17.68 -16.80 10.69
CA LYS A 239 18.85 -16.02 10.31
C LYS A 239 18.93 -14.70 11.07
N LEU A 240 17.83 -13.97 11.24
CA LEU A 240 17.79 -12.71 11.97
C LEU A 240 18.05 -12.95 13.47
N LEU A 241 17.45 -13.97 14.06
CA LEU A 241 17.65 -14.35 15.47
C LEU A 241 19.07 -14.83 15.74
N SER A 242 19.77 -15.39 14.75
CA SER A 242 21.20 -15.72 14.89
C SER A 242 22.10 -14.49 14.98
N ILE A 243 21.65 -13.33 14.47
CA ILE A 243 22.36 -12.04 14.61
C ILE A 243 22.03 -11.41 15.96
N ASP A 244 20.74 -11.37 16.30
CA ASP A 244 20.25 -10.78 17.56
C ASP A 244 19.04 -11.59 18.06
N ASP A 245 19.23 -12.34 19.15
CA ASP A 245 18.21 -13.20 19.76
C ASP A 245 17.12 -12.42 20.51
N SER A 246 17.34 -11.13 20.76
CA SER A 246 16.34 -10.25 21.39
C SER A 246 15.21 -9.80 20.45
N ILE A 247 15.28 -10.08 19.15
CA ILE A 247 14.27 -9.68 18.16
C ILE A 247 12.89 -10.17 18.54
N ILE A 248 11.91 -9.27 18.46
CA ILE A 248 10.49 -9.61 18.58
C ILE A 248 9.88 -9.73 17.20
N HIS A 249 9.20 -10.85 16.91
CA HIS A 249 8.54 -11.10 15.66
C HIS A 249 7.06 -11.42 15.84
N ILE A 250 6.22 -10.71 15.09
CA ILE A 250 4.78 -10.95 14.99
C ILE A 250 4.49 -11.35 13.53
N PRO A 251 4.09 -12.60 13.25
CA PRO A 251 4.03 -13.12 11.87
C PRO A 251 3.05 -12.41 10.95
N PHE A 252 1.90 -12.02 11.46
CA PHE A 252 0.87 -11.31 10.70
C PHE A 252 -0.17 -10.69 11.62
N LEU A 253 -0.55 -9.45 11.31
CA LEU A 253 -1.68 -8.80 11.92
C LEU A 253 -2.58 -8.17 10.84
N PRO A 254 -3.91 -8.23 11.01
CA PRO A 254 -4.83 -7.55 10.10
C PRO A 254 -4.78 -6.03 10.28
N PHE A 255 -5.25 -5.30 9.28
CA PHE A 255 -5.59 -3.89 9.44
C PHE A 255 -6.85 -3.77 10.33
N PRO A 256 -6.92 -2.84 11.28
CA PRO A 256 -5.90 -1.83 11.62
C PRO A 256 -4.92 -2.25 12.75
N ASP A 257 -4.99 -3.48 13.24
CA ASP A 257 -4.29 -3.92 14.47
C ASP A 257 -2.79 -3.64 14.45
N TYR A 258 -2.12 -3.87 13.32
CA TYR A 258 -0.67 -3.68 13.21
C TYR A 258 -0.22 -2.22 13.40
N LEU A 259 -1.12 -1.25 13.22
CA LEU A 259 -0.81 0.17 13.36
C LEU A 259 -0.45 0.56 14.80
N ILE A 260 -0.88 -0.24 15.80
CA ILE A 260 -0.55 0.03 17.20
C ILE A 260 0.97 0.07 17.44
N PHE A 261 1.74 -0.71 16.69
CA PHE A 261 3.19 -0.76 16.84
C PHE A 261 3.88 0.50 16.30
N ALA A 262 3.28 1.19 15.32
CA ALA A 262 3.78 2.49 14.88
C ALA A 262 3.58 3.59 15.95
N THR A 263 2.60 3.45 16.85
CA THR A 263 2.37 4.42 17.94
C THR A 263 3.40 4.32 19.06
N VAL A 264 4.07 3.16 19.21
CA VAL A 264 5.05 2.90 20.29
C VAL A 264 6.48 2.76 19.76
N ALA A 265 6.67 2.69 18.46
CA ALA A 265 7.98 2.62 17.84
C ALA A 265 8.74 3.95 17.96
N HIS A 266 10.06 3.85 17.92
CA HIS A 266 10.99 4.97 17.93
C HIS A 266 11.42 5.35 16.50
N ILE A 267 11.69 4.35 15.64
CA ILE A 267 12.09 4.51 14.23
C ILE A 267 11.32 3.51 13.37
N GLY A 268 10.78 3.96 12.23
CA GLY A 268 10.22 3.10 11.19
C GLY A 268 11.26 2.76 10.12
N CYS A 269 11.34 1.49 9.72
CA CYS A 269 12.32 1.02 8.74
C CYS A 269 11.66 0.67 7.40
N ALA A 270 12.25 1.18 6.28
CA ALA A 270 11.74 0.94 4.93
C ALA A 270 12.88 0.78 3.91
N PHE A 271 13.34 -0.46 3.72
CA PHE A 271 14.34 -0.80 2.69
C PHE A 271 13.72 -1.53 1.51
N TYR A 272 14.21 -1.23 0.30
CA TYR A 272 13.79 -1.81 -0.97
C TYR A 272 15.02 -2.06 -1.84
N LYS A 273 15.13 -3.24 -2.46
CA LYS A 273 16.22 -3.54 -3.38
C LYS A 273 16.13 -2.65 -4.63
N SER A 274 17.24 -2.03 -5.02
CA SER A 274 17.33 -1.12 -6.19
C SER A 274 17.46 -1.90 -7.52
N ASP A 275 16.68 -2.96 -7.72
CA ASP A 275 16.79 -3.87 -8.87
C ASP A 275 15.67 -3.70 -9.92
N SER A 276 14.73 -2.81 -9.68
CA SER A 276 13.61 -2.52 -10.59
C SER A 276 13.14 -1.09 -10.44
N LEU A 277 12.57 -0.53 -11.50
CA LEU A 277 11.96 0.81 -11.42
C LEU A 277 10.85 0.87 -10.40
N ASN A 278 10.08 -0.22 -10.26
CA ASN A 278 9.03 -0.31 -9.27
C ASN A 278 9.54 -0.20 -7.82
N ASN A 279 10.71 -0.74 -7.53
CA ASN A 279 11.34 -0.62 -6.23
C ASN A 279 12.06 0.74 -6.05
N ILE A 280 12.76 1.22 -7.09
CA ILE A 280 13.47 2.52 -7.07
C ILE A 280 12.49 3.68 -6.84
N PHE A 281 11.33 3.65 -7.50
CA PHE A 281 10.23 4.61 -7.30
C PHE A 281 9.13 4.00 -6.43
N CYS A 282 9.50 3.42 -5.30
CA CYS A 282 8.56 2.76 -4.42
C CYS A 282 7.51 3.73 -3.83
N ALA A 283 6.31 3.20 -3.61
CA ALA A 283 5.20 3.93 -2.99
C ALA A 283 4.58 3.05 -1.87
N PRO A 284 5.35 2.71 -0.83
CA PRO A 284 4.90 1.76 0.17
C PRO A 284 3.88 2.37 1.14
N ASN A 285 2.86 1.59 1.48
CA ASN A 285 1.85 1.97 2.47
C ASN A 285 2.49 2.35 3.80
N LYS A 286 3.50 1.56 4.26
CA LYS A 286 4.15 1.75 5.57
C LYS A 286 4.74 3.16 5.78
N ILE A 287 5.21 3.84 4.74
CA ILE A 287 5.72 5.21 4.85
C ILE A 287 4.61 6.17 5.27
N ASN A 288 3.44 6.04 4.67
CA ASN A 288 2.29 6.86 5.06
C ASN A 288 1.75 6.45 6.43
N GLU A 289 1.78 5.16 6.77
CA GLU A 289 1.37 4.63 8.07
C GLU A 289 2.30 5.12 9.19
N TYR A 290 3.62 5.06 9.00
CA TYR A 290 4.59 5.62 9.93
C TYR A 290 4.44 7.14 10.08
N SER A 291 4.29 7.83 8.96
CA SER A 291 4.08 9.27 8.94
C SER A 291 2.80 9.71 9.66
N ALA A 292 1.71 8.94 9.56
CA ALA A 292 0.46 9.22 10.26
C ALA A 292 0.63 9.26 11.79
N TYR A 293 1.60 8.50 12.32
CA TYR A 293 1.92 8.46 13.75
C TYR A 293 3.18 9.25 14.12
N SER A 294 3.62 10.16 13.24
CA SER A 294 4.83 10.99 13.45
C SER A 294 6.08 10.16 13.79
N LEU A 295 6.22 8.98 13.17
CA LEU A 295 7.34 8.09 13.37
C LEU A 295 8.49 8.46 12.44
N PRO A 296 9.69 8.88 12.94
CA PRO A 296 10.87 9.10 12.11
C PRO A 296 11.29 7.85 11.36
N MET A 297 11.85 8.00 10.17
CA MET A 297 12.09 6.88 9.27
C MET A 297 13.53 6.74 8.86
N ILE A 298 13.99 5.49 8.68
CA ILE A 298 15.22 5.14 7.99
C ILE A 298 14.89 4.31 6.75
N GLY A 299 15.49 4.68 5.61
CA GLY A 299 15.30 3.97 4.35
C GLY A 299 16.56 3.98 3.50
N ASN A 300 16.57 3.21 2.42
CA ASN A 300 17.73 3.23 1.52
C ASN A 300 17.68 4.42 0.54
N ASP A 301 18.89 4.81 0.04
CA ASP A 301 19.07 5.94 -0.90
C ASP A 301 18.55 5.58 -2.29
N ILE A 302 17.23 5.56 -2.44
CA ILE A 302 16.52 5.42 -3.71
C ILE A 302 15.59 6.60 -3.94
N PRO A 303 15.35 7.03 -5.17
CA PRO A 303 14.55 8.23 -5.48
C PRO A 303 13.20 8.29 -4.78
N GLY A 304 12.48 7.16 -4.68
CA GLY A 304 11.15 7.11 -4.06
C GLY A 304 11.14 7.37 -2.55
N LEU A 305 12.25 7.11 -1.85
CA LEU A 305 12.39 7.42 -0.41
C LEU A 305 13.16 8.71 -0.17
N LYS A 306 14.26 8.91 -0.89
CA LYS A 306 15.14 10.08 -0.73
C LYS A 306 14.37 11.38 -0.85
N TYR A 307 13.63 11.54 -1.95
CA TYR A 307 12.85 12.75 -2.15
C TYR A 307 11.86 13.01 -1.01
N LEU A 308 11.13 11.97 -0.57
CA LEU A 308 10.17 12.11 0.52
C LEU A 308 10.83 12.50 1.84
N PHE A 309 11.93 11.85 2.21
CA PHE A 309 12.60 12.08 3.48
C PHE A 309 13.33 13.41 3.52
N GLU A 310 14.06 13.76 2.47
CA GLU A 310 14.81 15.02 2.41
C GLU A 310 13.90 16.24 2.29
N SER A 311 12.85 16.18 1.44
CA SER A 311 11.93 17.32 1.27
C SER A 311 11.08 17.61 2.48
N THR A 312 10.81 16.60 3.31
CA THR A 312 9.94 16.74 4.49
C THR A 312 10.69 16.82 5.80
N GLY A 313 11.93 16.31 5.85
CA GLY A 313 12.66 16.10 7.12
C GLY A 313 12.10 14.92 7.94
N ALA A 314 11.37 13.99 7.30
CA ALA A 314 10.72 12.87 7.99
C ALA A 314 11.66 11.71 8.34
N GLY A 315 12.87 11.69 7.81
CA GLY A 315 13.80 10.59 8.01
C GLY A 315 15.13 10.77 7.32
N VAL A 316 15.93 9.71 7.33
CA VAL A 316 17.25 9.65 6.69
C VAL A 316 17.32 8.53 5.67
N VAL A 317 18.13 8.73 4.63
CA VAL A 317 18.47 7.68 3.67
C VAL A 317 19.92 7.22 3.88
N VAL A 318 20.14 5.93 3.64
CA VAL A 318 21.42 5.25 3.85
C VAL A 318 21.68 4.25 2.72
N ASP A 319 22.94 3.86 2.52
CA ASP A 319 23.26 2.70 1.69
C ASP A 319 22.91 1.41 2.47
N GLU A 320 21.85 0.74 2.06
CA GLU A 320 21.37 -0.50 2.69
C GLU A 320 22.35 -1.68 2.54
N ASN A 321 23.35 -1.53 1.68
CA ASN A 321 24.40 -2.54 1.48
C ASN A 321 25.61 -2.33 2.40
N ASN A 322 25.68 -1.19 3.08
CA ASN A 322 26.79 -0.82 3.96
C ASN A 322 26.30 -0.65 5.40
N ILE A 323 26.69 -1.58 6.27
CA ILE A 323 26.31 -1.58 7.71
C ILE A 323 26.73 -0.27 8.38
N MET A 324 27.93 0.26 8.11
CA MET A 324 28.40 1.53 8.69
C MET A 324 27.53 2.72 8.24
N SER A 325 27.04 2.72 7.01
CA SER A 325 26.09 3.75 6.54
C SER A 325 24.78 3.71 7.32
N ILE A 326 24.28 2.50 7.60
CA ILE A 326 23.05 2.31 8.40
C ILE A 326 23.30 2.78 9.85
N GLU A 327 24.45 2.41 10.47
CA GLU A 327 24.83 2.86 11.81
C GLU A 327 24.90 4.40 11.91
N GLN A 328 25.50 5.04 10.91
CA GLN A 328 25.56 6.52 10.83
C GLN A 328 24.17 7.12 10.68
N GLY A 329 23.30 6.50 9.87
CA GLY A 329 21.92 6.90 9.74
C GLY A 329 21.13 6.84 11.05
N LEU A 330 21.29 5.75 11.81
CA LEU A 330 20.68 5.61 13.13
C LEU A 330 21.19 6.67 14.11
N LYS A 331 22.50 6.90 14.16
CA LYS A 331 23.13 7.95 15.01
C LYS A 331 22.62 9.35 14.63
N ARG A 332 22.48 9.64 13.31
CA ARG A 332 21.94 10.91 12.82
C ARG A 332 20.48 11.11 13.24
N LEU A 333 19.65 10.08 13.16
CA LEU A 333 18.27 10.16 13.65
C LEU A 333 18.20 10.44 15.15
N GLU A 334 19.10 9.84 15.93
CA GLU A 334 19.15 10.10 17.38
C GLU A 334 19.63 11.51 17.73
N SER A 335 20.65 12.04 17.04
CA SER A 335 21.20 13.37 17.35
C SER A 335 20.14 14.48 17.13
N ASP A 336 19.26 14.31 16.17
CA ASP A 336 18.23 15.28 15.81
C ASP A 336 16.81 14.70 15.90
N TYR A 337 16.58 13.77 16.83
CA TYR A 337 15.33 13.00 16.91
C TYR A 337 14.07 13.88 16.95
N THR A 338 14.09 14.95 17.75
CA THR A 338 12.96 15.89 17.86
C THR A 338 12.64 16.56 16.53
N TYR A 339 13.66 16.92 15.75
CA TYR A 339 13.48 17.46 14.40
C TYR A 339 12.78 16.47 13.49
N TYR A 340 13.30 15.23 13.39
CA TYR A 340 12.72 14.21 12.53
C TYR A 340 11.29 13.84 12.95
N LYS A 341 11.06 13.71 14.27
CA LYS A 341 9.74 13.40 14.81
C LYS A 341 8.70 14.49 14.52
N SER A 342 9.06 15.75 14.68
CA SER A 342 8.17 16.88 14.40
C SER A 342 7.83 17.04 12.91
N ASN A 343 8.67 16.51 12.04
CA ASN A 343 8.52 16.57 10.59
C ASN A 343 7.92 15.29 9.98
N ALA A 344 7.93 14.17 10.70
CA ALA A 344 7.55 12.88 10.16
C ALA A 344 6.11 12.83 9.61
N ASN A 345 5.18 13.59 10.17
CA ASN A 345 3.79 13.63 9.71
C ASN A 345 3.58 14.42 8.40
N ARG A 346 4.58 15.16 7.92
CA ARG A 346 4.47 15.97 6.69
C ARG A 346 4.19 15.12 5.45
N ILE A 347 4.71 13.88 5.39
CA ILE A 347 4.44 12.98 4.26
C ILE A 347 2.95 12.63 4.20
N TYR A 348 2.36 12.24 5.34
CA TYR A 348 0.93 11.91 5.43
C TYR A 348 0.05 13.11 5.08
N ASN A 349 0.44 14.32 5.53
CA ASN A 349 -0.33 15.54 5.34
C ASN A 349 -0.09 16.22 3.98
N ALA A 350 0.91 15.76 3.18
CA ALA A 350 1.23 16.37 1.88
C ALA A 350 0.09 16.27 0.84
N TYR A 351 -0.79 15.28 1.00
CA TYR A 351 -1.88 15.03 0.06
C TYR A 351 -3.23 14.88 0.77
N ASP A 352 -4.21 15.62 0.31
CA ASP A 352 -5.63 15.40 0.64
C ASP A 352 -6.24 14.44 -0.38
N THR A 353 -6.23 13.14 -0.07
CA THR A 353 -6.74 12.10 -0.98
C THR A 353 -8.24 12.23 -1.25
N LYS A 354 -9.02 12.72 -0.26
CA LYS A 354 -10.45 12.99 -0.44
C LYS A 354 -10.67 14.09 -1.47
N LYS A 355 -9.91 15.20 -1.35
CA LYS A 355 -9.98 16.29 -2.31
C LYS A 355 -9.56 15.86 -3.70
N ILE A 356 -8.47 15.08 -3.84
CA ILE A 356 -7.99 14.55 -5.14
C ILE A 356 -9.08 13.73 -5.84
N ILE A 357 -9.72 12.83 -5.11
CA ILE A 357 -10.81 11.98 -5.65
C ILE A 357 -12.02 12.84 -5.99
N ALA A 358 -12.45 13.76 -5.11
CA ALA A 358 -13.57 14.65 -5.34
C ALA A 358 -13.35 15.52 -6.59
N ASP A 359 -12.19 16.18 -6.71
CA ASP A 359 -11.85 17.03 -7.85
C ASP A 359 -11.85 16.23 -9.17
N THR A 360 -11.31 14.99 -9.12
CA THR A 360 -11.34 14.09 -10.29
C THR A 360 -12.76 13.72 -10.68
N LEU A 361 -13.61 13.31 -9.73
CA LEU A 361 -14.98 12.90 -10.01
C LEU A 361 -15.87 14.05 -10.51
N ASN A 362 -15.62 15.28 -10.06
CA ASN A 362 -16.32 16.48 -10.49
C ASN A 362 -15.99 16.89 -11.94
N GLN A 363 -14.88 16.39 -12.50
CA GLN A 363 -14.47 16.64 -13.89
C GLN A 363 -15.02 15.60 -14.87
N LEU A 364 -15.70 14.54 -14.40
CA LEU A 364 -16.24 13.43 -15.19
C LEU A 364 -17.75 13.53 -15.41
#